data_bb850241b2d45faaf4d2337069d6c10c
#
_entry.id   bb850241b2d45faaf4d2337069d6c10c
#
_cell.length_a   1.000
_cell.length_b   1.000
_cell.length_c   1.000
_cell.angle_alpha   90.00
_cell.angle_beta   90.00
_cell.angle_gamma   90.00
#
_symmetry.space_group_name_H-M   'P 1'
#
loop_
_entity.id
_entity.type
_entity.pdbx_description
1 polymer ?
#
loop_
_entity_poly.entity_id
_entity_poly.type
_entity_poly.pdbx_seq_one_letter_code
_entity_poly.pdbx_strand_id
1 'polypeptide(L)'
;MIETPKSLRLKIGIYGRTNAGKSSLINLITNQKVSIVSDIKGTTTDSVQKAMELFPIGPITIVDTPGLEDTSELKEERLKITTNNLKISDVAILVISDGLWKDEENFVYDICKEQNIPLLVILNKSDLQLNTQNALNAISQKQLPFLNISVKSLSQDNIQKEKFLNDFTKELLKLIPEDFVTPQTILGDLLPKKNSPLVILITPIDLQAPKGRLILPQVQTIRDSLDNEAIVTIVKENNYVPLLQKLNSKPDLVVCDSQCVKFVTENTPEEIHCTTFSILFSRLKGEMQTFAKGAAMLKKLSSDSKVLIAEACTHHPTDEDIGRVKIPNMIHQKINSQIKIDYCAGKDFPENLKDYDLIIHCGGCMLTRREQLLRISEAQKHNVPITNYGMAISVMQNSITKVLSPFPKILNIFTDEANGKSSDE
;
A
#
# COMPACT_ATOMS: atom_id res chain seq x y z
N MET A 1 -22.62 6.51 -4.56
CA MET A 1 -21.62 6.59 -3.46
C MET A 1 -20.24 6.46 -4.06
N ILE A 2 -19.28 7.23 -3.61
CA ILE A 2 -17.88 7.09 -4.03
C ILE A 2 -17.34 5.85 -3.32
N GLU A 3 -16.96 4.82 -4.07
CA GLU A 3 -16.38 3.60 -3.49
C GLU A 3 -15.04 3.93 -2.81
N THR A 4 -14.78 3.32 -1.65
CA THR A 4 -13.48 3.41 -1.00
C THR A 4 -12.39 2.87 -1.93
N PRO A 5 -11.30 3.61 -2.17
CA PRO A 5 -10.20 3.17 -3.03
C PRO A 5 -9.65 1.80 -2.62
N LYS A 6 -9.27 0.96 -3.59
CA LYS A 6 -8.72 -0.38 -3.32
C LYS A 6 -7.52 -0.36 -2.39
N SER A 7 -6.69 0.66 -2.50
CA SER A 7 -5.48 0.84 -1.69
C SER A 7 -5.73 1.14 -0.20
N LEU A 8 -6.98 1.38 0.18
CA LEU A 8 -7.39 1.67 1.56
C LEU A 8 -8.21 0.53 2.17
N ARG A 9 -8.41 -0.55 1.44
CA ARG A 9 -9.18 -1.70 1.93
C ARG A 9 -8.25 -2.75 2.50
N LEU A 10 -8.63 -3.34 3.63
CA LEU A 10 -7.97 -4.53 4.16
C LEU A 10 -8.15 -5.69 3.17
N LYS A 11 -7.08 -6.33 2.77
CA LYS A 11 -7.10 -7.41 1.81
C LYS A 11 -7.08 -8.77 2.52
N ILE A 12 -8.17 -9.52 2.40
CA ILE A 12 -8.34 -10.85 3.00
C ILE A 12 -8.32 -11.90 1.89
N GLY A 13 -7.30 -12.74 1.87
CA GLY A 13 -7.22 -13.87 0.94
C GLY A 13 -7.83 -15.14 1.53
N ILE A 14 -8.66 -15.86 0.76
CA ILE A 14 -9.27 -17.13 1.19
C ILE A 14 -8.67 -18.27 0.40
N TYR A 15 -8.05 -19.21 1.11
CA TYR A 15 -7.25 -20.33 0.58
C TYR A 15 -7.81 -21.66 1.06
N GLY A 16 -7.45 -22.73 0.39
CA GLY A 16 -7.85 -24.09 0.73
C GLY A 16 -8.05 -24.95 -0.49
N ARG A 17 -8.16 -26.26 -0.30
CA ARG A 17 -8.32 -27.24 -1.35
C ARG A 17 -9.61 -27.07 -2.14
N THR A 18 -9.70 -27.76 -3.27
CA THR A 18 -10.92 -27.80 -4.08
C THR A 18 -12.09 -28.32 -3.23
N ASN A 19 -13.28 -27.75 -3.40
CA ASN A 19 -14.49 -28.08 -2.63
C ASN A 19 -14.38 -27.90 -1.09
N ALA A 20 -13.39 -27.19 -0.57
CA ALA A 20 -13.32 -26.87 0.86
C ALA A 20 -14.46 -25.94 1.33
N GLY A 21 -15.15 -25.28 0.41
CA GLY A 21 -16.26 -24.38 0.72
C GLY A 21 -15.87 -22.91 0.76
N LYS A 22 -14.75 -22.52 0.12
CA LYS A 22 -14.26 -21.13 0.04
C LYS A 22 -15.32 -20.17 -0.47
N SER A 23 -15.86 -20.40 -1.66
CA SER A 23 -16.85 -19.52 -2.28
C SER A 23 -18.16 -19.49 -1.50
N SER A 24 -18.54 -20.61 -0.85
CA SER A 24 -19.70 -20.64 0.05
C SER A 24 -19.48 -19.79 1.31
N LEU A 25 -18.27 -19.84 1.89
CA LEU A 25 -17.87 -18.98 3.01
C LEU A 25 -17.88 -17.50 2.62
N ILE A 26 -17.34 -17.16 1.45
CA ILE A 26 -17.38 -15.80 0.91
C ILE A 26 -18.82 -15.30 0.78
N ASN A 27 -19.69 -16.10 0.21
CA ASN A 27 -21.11 -15.75 0.07
C ASN A 27 -21.79 -15.58 1.44
N LEU A 28 -21.45 -16.42 2.42
CA LEU A 28 -21.97 -16.31 3.79
C LEU A 28 -21.57 -14.97 4.43
N ILE A 29 -20.31 -14.57 4.27
CA ILE A 29 -19.76 -13.31 4.81
C ILE A 29 -20.34 -12.10 4.05
N THR A 30 -20.41 -12.16 2.72
CA THR A 30 -20.81 -11.00 1.88
C THR A 30 -22.31 -10.77 1.81
N ASN A 31 -23.14 -11.80 2.03
CA ASN A 31 -24.62 -11.69 2.03
C ASN A 31 -25.17 -11.14 3.36
N GLN A 32 -24.50 -10.16 3.96
CA GLN A 32 -25.01 -9.44 5.12
C GLN A 32 -26.00 -8.35 4.68
N LYS A 33 -27.05 -8.11 5.47
CA LYS A 33 -28.09 -7.08 5.19
C LYS A 33 -27.55 -5.64 5.07
N VAL A 34 -26.30 -5.40 5.43
CA VAL A 34 -25.67 -4.07 5.53
C VAL A 34 -24.48 -3.90 4.56
N SER A 35 -24.09 -4.95 3.84
CA SER A 35 -22.89 -4.88 2.99
C SER A 35 -23.24 -4.39 1.56
N ILE A 36 -22.63 -3.27 1.15
CA ILE A 36 -22.57 -2.88 -0.26
C ILE A 36 -21.48 -3.74 -0.88
N VAL A 37 -21.87 -4.71 -1.71
CA VAL A 37 -20.94 -5.60 -2.41
C VAL A 37 -20.80 -5.12 -3.85
N SER A 38 -19.58 -4.89 -4.30
CA SER A 38 -19.27 -4.74 -5.72
C SER A 38 -18.39 -5.90 -6.18
N ASP A 39 -18.84 -6.64 -7.20
CA ASP A 39 -18.04 -7.65 -7.87
C ASP A 39 -17.06 -6.97 -8.82
N ILE A 40 -15.76 -7.13 -8.57
CA ILE A 40 -14.71 -6.66 -9.47
C ILE A 40 -14.30 -7.86 -10.32
N LYS A 41 -14.80 -7.92 -11.56
CA LYS A 41 -14.42 -8.96 -12.52
C LYS A 41 -12.97 -8.75 -12.95
N GLY A 42 -12.12 -9.74 -12.71
CA GLY A 42 -10.82 -9.90 -13.37
C GLY A 42 -10.97 -10.67 -14.69
N THR A 43 -9.90 -10.73 -15.49
CA THR A 43 -9.79 -11.62 -16.66
C THR A 43 -9.84 -13.09 -16.22
N THR A 44 -10.11 -14.00 -17.12
CA THR A 44 -10.44 -15.43 -16.88
C THR A 44 -9.42 -16.25 -16.06
N THR A 45 -8.26 -15.72 -15.76
CA THR A 45 -7.20 -16.27 -14.88
C THR A 45 -7.07 -15.54 -13.55
N ASP A 46 -7.76 -14.41 -13.33
CA ASP A 46 -7.63 -13.62 -12.11
C ASP A 46 -8.60 -14.12 -11.03
N SER A 47 -8.13 -14.08 -9.77
CA SER A 47 -8.95 -14.33 -8.59
C SER A 47 -10.12 -13.34 -8.50
N VAL A 48 -11.32 -13.85 -8.20
CA VAL A 48 -12.51 -13.01 -8.01
C VAL A 48 -12.36 -12.19 -6.73
N GLN A 49 -12.52 -10.87 -6.84
CA GLN A 49 -12.44 -9.95 -5.72
C GLN A 49 -13.81 -9.39 -5.38
N LYS A 50 -14.19 -9.44 -4.10
CA LYS A 50 -15.40 -8.82 -3.57
C LYS A 50 -15.06 -7.75 -2.55
N ALA A 51 -15.52 -6.52 -2.81
CA ALA A 51 -15.36 -5.39 -1.91
C ALA A 51 -16.61 -5.22 -1.04
N MET A 52 -16.42 -4.98 0.26
CA MET A 52 -17.51 -4.75 1.20
C MET A 52 -17.06 -3.96 2.43
N GLU A 53 -18.02 -3.43 3.19
CA GLU A 53 -17.80 -2.91 4.53
C GLU A 53 -18.06 -4.01 5.56
N LEU A 54 -17.11 -4.24 6.47
CA LEU A 54 -17.21 -5.20 7.56
C LEU A 54 -17.06 -4.46 8.90
N PHE A 55 -18.17 -4.18 9.59
CA PHE A 55 -18.11 -3.50 10.89
C PHE A 55 -17.60 -4.43 12.02
N PRO A 56 -16.74 -3.92 12.94
CA PRO A 56 -16.18 -2.56 13.03
C PRO A 56 -14.83 -2.39 12.29
N ILE A 57 -14.42 -3.33 11.45
CA ILE A 57 -13.13 -3.33 10.75
C ILE A 57 -13.07 -2.20 9.71
N GLY A 58 -14.17 -1.99 8.95
CA GLY A 58 -14.23 -1.02 7.86
C GLY A 58 -14.18 -1.65 6.47
N PRO A 59 -13.64 -0.93 5.47
CA PRO A 59 -13.62 -1.40 4.08
C PRO A 59 -12.64 -2.55 3.87
N ILE A 60 -13.14 -3.68 3.36
CA ILE A 60 -12.33 -4.86 3.06
C ILE A 60 -12.46 -5.27 1.59
N THR A 61 -11.48 -6.02 1.11
CA THR A 61 -11.55 -6.77 -0.16
C THR A 61 -11.27 -8.24 0.13
N ILE A 62 -12.23 -9.10 -0.16
CA ILE A 62 -12.07 -10.56 -0.09
C ILE A 62 -11.62 -11.05 -1.45
N VAL A 63 -10.56 -11.87 -1.47
CA VAL A 63 -9.99 -12.47 -2.67
C VAL A 63 -10.30 -13.97 -2.65
N ASP A 64 -11.14 -14.42 -3.58
CA ASP A 64 -11.39 -15.87 -3.81
C ASP A 64 -10.25 -16.43 -4.65
N THR A 65 -9.59 -17.47 -4.15
CA THR A 65 -8.46 -18.09 -4.84
C THR A 65 -8.84 -19.44 -5.43
N PRO A 66 -8.22 -19.86 -6.55
CA PRO A 66 -8.39 -21.22 -7.08
C PRO A 66 -8.07 -22.28 -6.01
N GLY A 67 -8.65 -23.46 -6.12
CA GLY A 67 -8.33 -24.59 -5.24
C GLY A 67 -6.86 -25.00 -5.38
N LEU A 68 -6.24 -25.37 -4.25
CA LEU A 68 -4.82 -25.73 -4.18
C LEU A 68 -4.52 -27.11 -4.80
N GLU A 69 -5.50 -28.02 -4.81
CA GLU A 69 -5.39 -29.32 -5.46
C GLU A 69 -5.67 -29.17 -6.95
N ASP A 70 -4.66 -29.25 -7.78
CA ASP A 70 -4.83 -29.36 -9.22
C ASP A 70 -3.78 -30.33 -9.79
N THR A 71 -4.27 -31.34 -10.53
CA THR A 71 -3.45 -32.33 -11.23
C THR A 71 -3.21 -31.94 -12.69
N SER A 72 -3.65 -30.74 -13.11
CA SER A 72 -3.54 -30.27 -14.49
C SER A 72 -2.18 -29.66 -14.81
N GLU A 73 -1.87 -29.53 -16.11
CA GLU A 73 -0.69 -28.84 -16.64
C GLU A 73 -0.56 -27.38 -16.16
N LEU A 74 -1.64 -26.80 -15.60
CA LEU A 74 -1.71 -25.43 -15.06
C LEU A 74 -1.31 -25.31 -13.57
N LYS A 75 -0.83 -26.38 -12.94
CA LYS A 75 -0.50 -26.41 -11.50
C LYS A 75 0.51 -25.33 -11.11
N GLU A 76 1.59 -25.21 -11.87
CA GLU A 76 2.65 -24.23 -11.58
C GLU A 76 2.15 -22.78 -11.68
N GLU A 77 1.35 -22.48 -12.70
CA GLU A 77 0.77 -21.15 -12.89
C GLU A 77 -0.19 -20.79 -11.75
N ARG A 78 -1.05 -21.71 -11.33
CA ARG A 78 -1.97 -21.53 -10.19
C ARG A 78 -1.24 -21.38 -8.86
N LEU A 79 -0.17 -22.13 -8.62
CA LEU A 79 0.68 -21.97 -7.44
C LEU A 79 1.35 -20.60 -7.43
N LYS A 80 1.83 -20.12 -8.59
CA LYS A 80 2.38 -18.75 -8.72
C LYS A 80 1.34 -17.68 -8.43
N ILE A 81 0.11 -17.82 -8.96
CA ILE A 81 -1.02 -16.92 -8.68
C ILE A 81 -1.37 -16.94 -7.19
N THR A 82 -1.47 -18.13 -6.60
CA THR A 82 -1.77 -18.29 -5.16
C THR A 82 -0.70 -17.67 -4.29
N THR A 83 0.58 -17.90 -4.60
CA THR A 83 1.72 -17.30 -3.91
C THR A 83 1.67 -15.77 -3.99
N ASN A 84 1.42 -15.22 -5.17
CA ASN A 84 1.33 -13.77 -5.36
C ASN A 84 0.14 -13.17 -4.58
N ASN A 85 -1.01 -13.84 -4.59
CA ASN A 85 -2.17 -13.40 -3.81
C ASN A 85 -1.92 -13.49 -2.30
N LEU A 86 -1.24 -14.54 -1.82
CA LEU A 86 -0.82 -14.65 -0.42
C LEU A 86 0.06 -13.47 -0.02
N LYS A 87 1.14 -13.23 -0.75
CA LYS A 87 2.11 -12.17 -0.44
C LYS A 87 1.46 -10.78 -0.28
N ILE A 88 0.42 -10.49 -1.07
CA ILE A 88 -0.28 -9.20 -1.03
C ILE A 88 -1.51 -9.17 -0.10
N SER A 89 -1.84 -10.26 0.59
CA SER A 89 -2.93 -10.33 1.56
C SER A 89 -2.48 -9.79 2.92
N ASP A 90 -3.30 -8.95 3.55
CA ASP A 90 -3.05 -8.46 4.90
C ASP A 90 -3.38 -9.52 5.95
N VAL A 91 -4.40 -10.37 5.65
CA VAL A 91 -4.78 -11.55 6.44
C VAL A 91 -5.11 -12.68 5.49
N ALA A 92 -4.70 -13.91 5.83
CA ALA A 92 -5.05 -15.12 5.12
C ALA A 92 -6.06 -15.95 5.92
N ILE A 93 -7.02 -16.56 5.21
CA ILE A 93 -7.98 -17.51 5.78
C ILE A 93 -7.79 -18.84 5.08
N LEU A 94 -7.47 -19.88 5.83
CA LEU A 94 -7.30 -21.25 5.32
C LEU A 94 -8.51 -22.09 5.65
N VAL A 95 -9.22 -22.58 4.62
CA VAL A 95 -10.45 -23.39 4.78
C VAL A 95 -10.12 -24.86 4.58
N ILE A 96 -10.38 -25.67 5.61
CA ILE A 96 -10.19 -27.14 5.64
C ILE A 96 -11.56 -27.80 5.80
N SER A 97 -11.89 -28.82 4.99
CA SER A 97 -13.20 -29.43 4.98
C SER A 97 -13.23 -30.93 5.28
N ASP A 98 -12.08 -31.60 5.28
CA ASP A 98 -11.97 -33.06 5.52
C ASP A 98 -11.28 -33.39 6.85
N GLY A 99 -10.96 -32.39 7.64
CA GLY A 99 -10.29 -32.55 8.92
C GLY A 99 -8.80 -32.94 8.82
N LEU A 100 -8.20 -32.89 7.63
CA LEU A 100 -6.81 -33.27 7.38
C LEU A 100 -5.96 -32.05 7.05
N TRP A 101 -4.82 -31.97 7.71
CA TRP A 101 -3.74 -31.03 7.38
C TRP A 101 -2.72 -31.77 6.50
N LYS A 102 -2.57 -31.33 5.27
CA LYS A 102 -1.71 -31.95 4.24
C LYS A 102 -0.66 -30.96 3.72
N ASP A 103 -0.02 -31.30 2.61
CA ASP A 103 1.03 -30.48 2.00
C ASP A 103 0.53 -29.12 1.49
N GLU A 104 -0.73 -29.08 1.02
CA GLU A 104 -1.36 -27.85 0.55
C GLU A 104 -1.57 -26.84 1.69
N GLU A 105 -1.97 -27.31 2.86
CA GLU A 105 -2.11 -26.49 4.06
C GLU A 105 -0.73 -26.04 4.56
N ASN A 106 0.29 -26.91 4.52
CA ASN A 106 1.67 -26.54 4.84
C ASN A 106 2.20 -25.47 3.89
N PHE A 107 1.95 -25.59 2.59
CA PHE A 107 2.35 -24.59 1.58
C PHE A 107 1.80 -23.19 1.93
N VAL A 108 0.51 -23.07 2.26
CA VAL A 108 -0.08 -21.80 2.67
C VAL A 108 0.53 -21.29 3.97
N TYR A 109 0.66 -22.16 4.97
CA TYR A 109 1.24 -21.83 6.27
C TYR A 109 2.68 -21.32 6.15
N ASP A 110 3.51 -22.00 5.37
CA ASP A 110 4.94 -21.68 5.23
C ASP A 110 5.12 -20.27 4.58
N ILE A 111 4.34 -19.97 3.53
CA ILE A 111 4.34 -18.65 2.93
C ILE A 111 3.84 -17.58 3.92
N CYS A 112 2.76 -17.88 4.66
CA CYS A 112 2.24 -16.96 5.66
C CYS A 112 3.28 -16.66 6.74
N LYS A 113 4.00 -17.68 7.20
CA LYS A 113 5.06 -17.57 8.19
C LYS A 113 6.26 -16.78 7.66
N GLU A 114 6.73 -17.10 6.46
CA GLU A 114 7.86 -16.40 5.81
C GLU A 114 7.56 -14.90 5.60
N GLN A 115 6.33 -14.60 5.18
CA GLN A 115 5.91 -13.23 4.84
C GLN A 115 5.23 -12.50 6.00
N ASN A 116 5.21 -13.07 7.21
CA ASN A 116 4.53 -12.53 8.39
C ASN A 116 3.07 -12.16 8.11
N ILE A 117 2.33 -13.06 7.45
CA ILE A 117 0.90 -12.88 7.18
C ILE A 117 0.11 -13.61 8.26
N PRO A 118 -0.73 -12.92 9.03
CA PRO A 118 -1.63 -13.55 9.98
C PRO A 118 -2.55 -14.57 9.30
N LEU A 119 -2.70 -15.75 9.89
CA LEU A 119 -3.47 -16.86 9.34
C LEU A 119 -4.58 -17.30 10.30
N LEU A 120 -5.82 -17.24 9.81
CA LEU A 120 -7.01 -17.82 10.48
C LEU A 120 -7.41 -19.12 9.81
N VAL A 121 -7.62 -20.19 10.58
CA VAL A 121 -8.08 -21.46 10.05
C VAL A 121 -9.59 -21.62 10.24
N ILE A 122 -10.28 -22.03 9.19
CA ILE A 122 -11.72 -22.39 9.22
C ILE A 122 -11.85 -23.88 8.98
N LEU A 123 -12.21 -24.63 10.01
CA LEU A 123 -12.62 -26.04 9.87
C LEU A 123 -14.09 -26.06 9.44
N ASN A 124 -14.34 -26.33 8.16
CA ASN A 124 -15.68 -26.32 7.57
C ASN A 124 -16.26 -27.72 7.49
N LYS A 125 -17.57 -27.81 7.26
CA LYS A 125 -18.37 -29.06 7.16
C LYS A 125 -18.41 -29.86 8.46
N SER A 126 -18.48 -29.18 9.61
CA SER A 126 -18.64 -29.83 10.93
C SER A 126 -19.92 -30.67 11.04
N ASP A 127 -20.91 -30.45 10.17
CA ASP A 127 -22.13 -31.23 10.03
C ASP A 127 -21.88 -32.68 9.59
N LEU A 128 -20.73 -32.95 8.93
CA LEU A 128 -20.39 -34.30 8.48
C LEU A 128 -19.73 -35.20 9.54
N GLN A 129 -19.50 -34.68 10.76
CA GLN A 129 -18.88 -35.39 11.89
C GLN A 129 -17.55 -36.10 11.54
N LEU A 130 -16.75 -35.52 10.67
CA LEU A 130 -15.46 -36.05 10.24
C LEU A 130 -14.44 -36.03 11.39
N ASN A 131 -13.49 -36.96 11.34
CA ASN A 131 -12.36 -36.93 12.26
C ASN A 131 -11.43 -35.74 11.98
N THR A 132 -11.48 -34.73 12.81
CA THR A 132 -10.69 -33.50 12.68
C THR A 132 -9.41 -33.51 13.51
N GLN A 133 -9.08 -34.63 14.19
CA GLN A 133 -7.94 -34.68 15.12
C GLN A 133 -6.60 -34.34 14.47
N ASN A 134 -6.39 -34.74 13.22
CA ASN A 134 -5.16 -34.44 12.47
C ASN A 134 -5.01 -32.91 12.27
N ALA A 135 -6.06 -32.24 11.77
CA ALA A 135 -6.02 -30.80 11.57
C ALA A 135 -5.90 -30.04 12.91
N LEU A 136 -6.61 -30.48 13.96
CA LEU A 136 -6.53 -29.85 15.29
C LEU A 136 -5.14 -29.97 15.91
N ASN A 137 -4.47 -31.10 15.76
CA ASN A 137 -3.09 -31.29 16.22
C ASN A 137 -2.14 -30.32 15.48
N ALA A 138 -2.25 -30.20 14.16
CA ALA A 138 -1.42 -29.28 13.39
C ALA A 138 -1.68 -27.80 13.77
N ILE A 139 -2.94 -27.41 13.93
CA ILE A 139 -3.36 -26.07 14.37
C ILE A 139 -2.78 -25.74 15.74
N SER A 140 -2.89 -26.69 16.70
CA SER A 140 -2.34 -26.53 18.04
C SER A 140 -0.82 -26.41 18.05
N GLN A 141 -0.10 -27.27 17.32
CA GLN A 141 1.37 -27.20 17.19
C GLN A 141 1.86 -25.88 16.60
N LYS A 142 1.08 -25.34 15.66
CA LYS A 142 1.40 -24.07 14.97
C LYS A 142 0.82 -22.85 15.69
N GLN A 143 0.08 -23.06 16.81
CA GLN A 143 -0.57 -22.00 17.61
C GLN A 143 -1.47 -21.08 16.78
N LEU A 144 -2.23 -21.64 15.84
CA LEU A 144 -3.08 -20.88 14.93
C LEU A 144 -4.49 -20.68 15.52
N PRO A 145 -5.09 -19.49 15.39
CA PRO A 145 -6.49 -19.28 15.69
C PRO A 145 -7.37 -20.06 14.69
N PHE A 146 -8.48 -20.60 15.16
CA PHE A 146 -9.39 -21.31 14.30
C PHE A 146 -10.87 -21.18 14.72
N LEU A 147 -11.76 -21.37 13.73
CA LEU A 147 -13.20 -21.52 13.95
C LEU A 147 -13.67 -22.84 13.33
N ASN A 148 -14.54 -23.54 14.06
CA ASN A 148 -15.14 -24.81 13.58
C ASN A 148 -16.60 -24.57 13.21
N ILE A 149 -16.97 -24.76 11.93
CA ILE A 149 -18.25 -24.35 11.39
C ILE A 149 -18.81 -25.37 10.36
N SER A 150 -20.10 -25.24 10.09
CA SER A 150 -20.73 -25.75 8.86
C SER A 150 -21.36 -24.58 8.11
N VAL A 151 -20.76 -24.15 7.02
CA VAL A 151 -21.31 -23.06 6.18
C VAL A 151 -22.71 -23.42 5.71
N LYS A 152 -23.00 -24.72 5.44
CA LYS A 152 -24.31 -25.21 5.04
C LYS A 152 -25.36 -24.98 6.13
N SER A 153 -25.06 -25.36 7.37
CA SER A 153 -25.97 -25.17 8.51
C SER A 153 -26.17 -23.71 8.83
N LEU A 154 -25.09 -22.91 8.84
CA LEU A 154 -25.15 -21.45 9.08
C LEU A 154 -25.97 -20.72 8.00
N SER A 155 -26.02 -21.20 6.77
CA SER A 155 -26.85 -20.60 5.72
C SER A 155 -28.34 -20.78 5.94
N GLN A 156 -28.75 -21.72 6.80
CA GLN A 156 -30.14 -22.06 7.09
C GLN A 156 -30.64 -21.47 8.41
N ASP A 157 -29.74 -21.02 9.30
CA ASP A 157 -30.03 -20.49 10.62
C ASP A 157 -29.45 -19.08 10.81
N ASN A 158 -30.31 -18.07 10.77
CA ASN A 158 -29.90 -16.68 10.89
C ASN A 158 -29.26 -16.34 12.25
N ILE A 159 -29.70 -16.97 13.35
CA ILE A 159 -29.16 -16.71 14.69
C ILE A 159 -27.72 -17.22 14.79
N GLN A 160 -27.50 -18.46 14.34
CA GLN A 160 -26.16 -19.03 14.32
C GLN A 160 -25.24 -18.33 13.33
N LYS A 161 -25.78 -17.86 12.21
CA LYS A 161 -25.04 -17.04 11.25
C LYS A 161 -24.55 -15.72 11.87
N GLU A 162 -25.40 -14.99 12.56
CA GLU A 162 -25.01 -13.74 13.23
C GLU A 162 -23.95 -13.97 14.32
N LYS A 163 -24.11 -15.05 15.12
CA LYS A 163 -23.10 -15.46 16.09
C LYS A 163 -21.76 -15.75 15.43
N PHE A 164 -21.76 -16.54 14.37
CA PHE A 164 -20.54 -16.83 13.60
C PHE A 164 -19.88 -15.55 13.08
N LEU A 165 -20.64 -14.64 12.46
CA LEU A 165 -20.10 -13.38 11.94
C LEU A 165 -19.47 -12.51 13.02
N ASN A 166 -20.05 -12.49 14.23
CA ASN A 166 -19.48 -11.79 15.37
C ASN A 166 -18.16 -12.45 15.84
N ASP A 167 -18.13 -13.78 15.93
CA ASP A 167 -16.93 -14.51 16.35
C ASP A 167 -15.82 -14.40 15.28
N PHE A 168 -16.18 -14.50 14.01
CA PHE A 168 -15.28 -14.29 12.87
C PHE A 168 -14.65 -12.89 12.89
N THR A 169 -15.48 -11.86 13.08
CA THR A 169 -15.01 -10.47 13.14
C THR A 169 -14.10 -10.24 14.34
N LYS A 170 -14.40 -10.84 15.50
CA LYS A 170 -13.53 -10.77 16.69
C LYS A 170 -12.16 -11.41 16.45
N GLU A 171 -12.13 -12.59 15.82
CA GLU A 171 -10.86 -13.26 15.50
C GLU A 171 -10.07 -12.46 14.45
N LEU A 172 -10.73 -11.91 13.44
CA LEU A 172 -10.07 -11.03 12.47
C LEU A 172 -9.46 -9.79 13.13
N LEU A 173 -10.17 -9.13 14.04
CA LEU A 173 -9.67 -7.95 14.75
C LEU A 173 -8.37 -8.20 15.53
N LYS A 174 -8.16 -9.42 16.03
CA LYS A 174 -6.90 -9.82 16.69
C LYS A 174 -5.73 -10.00 15.71
N LEU A 175 -6.04 -10.25 14.45
CA LEU A 175 -5.08 -10.58 13.40
C LEU A 175 -4.75 -9.40 12.48
N ILE A 176 -5.63 -8.41 12.44
CA ILE A 176 -5.45 -7.24 11.59
C ILE A 176 -4.25 -6.43 12.09
N PRO A 177 -3.34 -5.99 11.18
CA PRO A 177 -2.25 -5.11 11.56
C PRO A 177 -2.73 -3.85 12.30
N GLU A 178 -2.03 -3.45 13.37
CA GLU A 178 -2.41 -2.30 14.21
C GLU A 178 -2.55 -1.01 13.40
N ASP A 179 -1.74 -0.84 12.38
CA ASP A 179 -1.75 0.33 11.50
C ASP A 179 -2.99 0.42 10.58
N PHE A 180 -3.77 -0.66 10.47
CA PHE A 180 -5.06 -0.63 9.81
C PHE A 180 -6.19 -0.21 10.77
N VAL A 181 -6.16 -0.69 12.02
CA VAL A 181 -7.17 -0.38 13.05
C VAL A 181 -7.00 1.04 13.58
N THR A 182 -5.76 1.48 13.73
CA THR A 182 -5.42 2.85 14.14
C THR A 182 -4.76 3.55 12.95
N PRO A 183 -5.53 4.32 12.15
CA PRO A 183 -4.98 5.00 10.99
C PRO A 183 -3.79 5.85 11.39
N GLN A 184 -2.64 5.63 10.73
CA GLN A 184 -1.48 6.49 10.91
C GLN A 184 -1.84 7.90 10.41
N THR A 185 -1.52 8.91 11.20
CA THR A 185 -1.70 10.30 10.79
C THR A 185 -0.81 10.60 9.60
N ILE A 186 -1.34 11.32 8.62
CA ILE A 186 -0.59 11.74 7.43
C ILE A 186 0.30 12.93 7.78
N LEU A 187 -0.31 13.96 8.41
CA LEU A 187 0.39 15.18 8.82
C LEU A 187 0.02 15.68 10.22
N GLY A 188 -1.03 15.12 10.86
CA GLY A 188 -1.53 15.64 12.13
C GLY A 188 -0.50 15.73 13.24
N ASP A 189 0.43 14.79 13.33
CA ASP A 189 1.54 14.78 14.28
C ASP A 189 2.69 15.77 13.93
N LEU A 190 2.68 16.33 12.71
CA LEU A 190 3.61 17.39 12.30
C LEU A 190 3.10 18.77 12.69
N LEU A 191 1.84 18.87 13.08
CA LEU A 191 1.23 20.15 13.46
C LEU A 191 1.56 20.52 14.91
N PRO A 192 1.73 21.82 15.19
CA PRO A 192 1.94 22.25 16.57
C PRO A 192 0.67 22.00 17.40
N LYS A 193 0.86 21.63 18.69
CA LYS A 193 -0.23 21.45 19.65
C LYS A 193 -0.82 22.80 20.06
N LYS A 194 -1.54 23.44 19.16
CA LYS A 194 -2.27 24.70 19.37
C LYS A 194 -3.67 24.60 18.77
N ASN A 195 -4.58 25.46 19.18
CA ASN A 195 -5.89 25.53 18.57
C ASN A 195 -5.80 25.98 17.11
N SER A 196 -6.44 25.22 16.24
CA SER A 196 -6.61 25.54 14.82
C SER A 196 -5.30 25.84 14.08
N PRO A 197 -4.35 24.89 13.97
CA PRO A 197 -3.16 25.08 13.16
C PRO A 197 -3.52 25.34 11.69
N LEU A 198 -2.76 26.20 11.00
CA LEU A 198 -3.03 26.58 9.62
C LEU A 198 -2.19 25.77 8.64
N VAL A 199 -2.85 25.02 7.77
CA VAL A 199 -2.21 24.20 6.72
C VAL A 199 -2.59 24.75 5.34
N ILE A 200 -1.57 24.96 4.49
CA ILE A 200 -1.78 25.31 3.08
C ILE A 200 -1.47 24.11 2.21
N LEU A 201 -2.44 23.71 1.39
CA LEU A 201 -2.31 22.65 0.41
C LEU A 201 -2.26 23.24 -1.01
N ILE A 202 -1.16 23.01 -1.72
CA ILE A 202 -0.96 23.53 -3.07
C ILE A 202 -1.16 22.38 -4.07
N THR A 203 -2.28 22.47 -4.79
CA THR A 203 -2.74 21.40 -5.70
C THR A 203 -2.85 21.94 -7.13
N PRO A 204 -1.83 21.71 -7.98
CA PRO A 204 -1.97 21.98 -9.39
C PRO A 204 -3.08 21.12 -10.00
N ILE A 205 -3.64 21.59 -11.11
CA ILE A 205 -4.61 20.78 -11.85
C ILE A 205 -3.84 19.69 -12.61
N ASP A 206 -3.96 18.46 -12.14
CA ASP A 206 -3.39 17.30 -12.81
C ASP A 206 -4.29 16.89 -13.99
N LEU A 207 -3.77 16.97 -15.21
CA LEU A 207 -4.49 16.59 -16.43
C LEU A 207 -4.71 15.06 -16.53
N GLN A 208 -3.94 14.27 -15.78
CA GLN A 208 -4.10 12.81 -15.69
C GLN A 208 -5.19 12.41 -14.68
N ALA A 209 -5.58 13.32 -13.79
CA ALA A 209 -6.70 13.07 -12.89
C ALA A 209 -8.04 13.14 -13.62
N PRO A 210 -9.03 12.29 -13.27
CA PRO A 210 -10.38 12.40 -13.84
C PRO A 210 -10.94 13.81 -13.62
N LYS A 211 -11.55 14.38 -14.65
CA LYS A 211 -12.13 15.74 -14.63
C LYS A 211 -13.03 15.94 -13.40
N GLY A 212 -12.77 17.01 -12.66
CA GLY A 212 -13.54 17.37 -11.47
C GLY A 212 -13.17 16.60 -10.20
N ARG A 213 -12.04 15.88 -10.18
CA ARG A 213 -11.57 15.13 -9.00
C ARG A 213 -10.17 15.57 -8.58
N LEU A 214 -9.96 15.55 -7.27
CA LEU A 214 -8.62 15.56 -6.67
C LEU A 214 -8.08 14.13 -6.62
N ILE A 215 -6.75 13.97 -6.66
CA ILE A 215 -6.11 12.66 -6.50
C ILE A 215 -6.16 12.20 -5.04
N LEU A 216 -6.09 10.90 -4.83
CA LEU A 216 -6.23 10.28 -3.51
C LEU A 216 -5.33 10.91 -2.43
N PRO A 217 -4.02 11.17 -2.66
CA PRO A 217 -3.16 11.83 -1.68
C PRO A 217 -3.68 13.19 -1.22
N GLN A 218 -4.19 13.99 -2.13
CA GLN A 218 -4.74 15.32 -1.82
C GLN A 218 -5.98 15.21 -0.93
N VAL A 219 -6.93 14.34 -1.31
CA VAL A 219 -8.18 14.13 -0.54
C VAL A 219 -7.90 13.62 0.87
N GLN A 220 -6.98 12.64 1.00
CA GLN A 220 -6.64 12.08 2.32
C GLN A 220 -5.89 13.07 3.20
N THR A 221 -5.00 13.89 2.63
CA THR A 221 -4.32 14.94 3.39
C THR A 221 -5.30 16.00 3.89
N ILE A 222 -6.30 16.40 3.07
CA ILE A 222 -7.38 17.28 3.51
C ILE A 222 -8.12 16.66 4.70
N ARG A 223 -8.52 15.40 4.57
CA ARG A 223 -9.27 14.70 5.61
C ARG A 223 -8.46 14.58 6.91
N ASP A 224 -7.21 14.17 6.84
CA ASP A 224 -6.33 14.06 8.02
C ASP A 224 -6.13 15.43 8.70
N SER A 225 -6.00 16.50 7.91
CA SER A 225 -5.91 17.86 8.46
C SER A 225 -7.17 18.24 9.26
N LEU A 226 -8.35 17.93 8.73
CA LEU A 226 -9.63 18.21 9.41
C LEU A 226 -9.82 17.35 10.65
N ASP A 227 -9.42 16.07 10.60
CA ASP A 227 -9.46 15.17 11.76
C ASP A 227 -8.52 15.64 12.90
N ASN A 228 -7.51 16.45 12.57
CA ASN A 228 -6.60 17.10 13.52
C ASN A 228 -6.92 18.59 13.78
N GLU A 229 -8.17 18.99 13.54
CA GLU A 229 -8.71 20.33 13.84
C GLU A 229 -7.95 21.50 13.17
N ALA A 230 -7.26 21.23 12.03
CA ALA A 230 -6.54 22.24 11.29
C ALA A 230 -7.47 23.10 10.42
N ILE A 231 -7.13 24.38 10.31
CA ILE A 231 -7.67 25.25 9.25
C ILE A 231 -6.93 24.90 7.96
N VAL A 232 -7.67 24.49 6.93
CA VAL A 232 -7.10 24.08 5.64
C VAL A 232 -7.41 25.09 4.56
N THR A 233 -6.38 25.61 3.91
CA THR A 233 -6.52 26.44 2.71
C THR A 233 -5.94 25.72 1.50
N ILE A 234 -6.74 25.54 0.46
CA ILE A 234 -6.36 24.84 -0.77
C ILE A 234 -6.24 25.85 -1.90
N VAL A 235 -5.10 25.89 -2.57
CA VAL A 235 -4.85 26.80 -3.69
C VAL A 235 -4.11 26.13 -4.82
N LYS A 236 -4.20 26.70 -6.01
CA LYS A 236 -3.28 26.40 -7.11
C LYS A 236 -1.95 27.10 -6.90
N GLU A 237 -0.91 26.58 -7.53
CA GLU A 237 0.46 27.12 -7.45
C GLU A 237 0.52 28.63 -7.69
N ASN A 238 -0.18 29.15 -8.70
CA ASN A 238 -0.18 30.58 -9.05
C ASN A 238 -0.80 31.49 -7.97
N ASN A 239 -1.63 30.94 -7.10
CA ASN A 239 -2.29 31.68 -6.03
C ASN A 239 -1.58 31.56 -4.67
N TYR A 240 -0.46 30.81 -4.60
CA TYR A 240 0.25 30.58 -3.35
C TYR A 240 0.88 31.86 -2.79
N VAL A 241 1.68 32.58 -3.58
CA VAL A 241 2.32 33.83 -3.14
C VAL A 241 1.27 34.91 -2.81
N PRO A 242 0.22 35.15 -3.66
CA PRO A 242 -0.86 36.05 -3.30
C PRO A 242 -1.61 35.65 -2.01
N LEU A 243 -1.75 34.35 -1.72
CA LEU A 243 -2.33 33.91 -0.45
C LEU A 243 -1.45 34.29 0.73
N LEU A 244 -0.15 33.99 0.70
CA LEU A 244 0.78 34.34 1.79
C LEU A 244 0.74 35.84 2.14
N GLN A 245 0.57 36.71 1.13
CA GLN A 245 0.48 38.15 1.34
C GLN A 245 -0.85 38.61 1.99
N LYS A 246 -1.92 37.80 1.85
CA LYS A 246 -3.25 38.08 2.41
C LYS A 246 -3.44 37.51 3.82
N LEU A 247 -2.58 36.60 4.25
CA LEU A 247 -2.70 35.98 5.57
C LEU A 247 -2.19 36.92 6.67
N ASN A 248 -2.94 37.04 7.75
CA ASN A 248 -2.54 37.76 8.94
C ASN A 248 -1.60 36.96 9.85
N SER A 249 -1.52 35.65 9.64
CA SER A 249 -0.66 34.73 10.40
C SER A 249 0.10 33.79 9.46
N LYS A 250 1.30 33.37 9.89
CA LYS A 250 2.09 32.39 9.14
C LYS A 250 1.43 31.01 9.19
N PRO A 251 1.43 30.26 8.09
CA PRO A 251 1.00 28.86 8.11
C PRO A 251 1.99 28.01 8.93
N ASP A 252 1.46 26.97 9.56
CA ASP A 252 2.26 26.01 10.34
C ASP A 252 2.92 24.94 9.45
N LEU A 253 2.23 24.59 8.35
CA LEU A 253 2.73 23.61 7.41
C LEU A 253 2.23 23.97 5.99
N VAL A 254 3.13 23.84 5.03
CA VAL A 254 2.82 23.93 3.60
C VAL A 254 3.04 22.57 2.96
N VAL A 255 2.04 22.06 2.23
CA VAL A 255 2.12 20.79 1.50
C VAL A 255 1.84 21.06 0.03
N CYS A 256 2.72 20.61 -0.85
CA CYS A 256 2.56 20.85 -2.29
C CYS A 256 2.67 19.55 -3.10
N ASP A 257 2.21 19.61 -4.33
CA ASP A 257 2.51 18.58 -5.31
C ASP A 257 3.99 18.64 -5.72
N SER A 258 4.59 17.47 -5.98
CA SER A 258 6.00 17.38 -6.35
C SER A 258 6.31 18.12 -7.67
N GLN A 259 5.32 18.33 -8.54
CA GLN A 259 5.51 19.04 -9.81
C GLN A 259 5.80 20.54 -9.61
N CYS A 260 5.26 21.14 -8.56
CA CYS A 260 5.48 22.57 -8.24
C CYS A 260 6.45 22.78 -7.06
N VAL A 261 7.16 21.74 -6.60
CA VAL A 261 7.98 21.76 -5.40
C VAL A 261 9.05 22.86 -5.43
N LYS A 262 9.73 23.07 -6.54
CA LYS A 262 10.75 24.11 -6.68
C LYS A 262 10.15 25.49 -6.44
N PHE A 263 9.09 25.82 -7.15
CA PHE A 263 8.40 27.12 -7.01
C PHE A 263 7.93 27.34 -5.56
N VAL A 264 7.33 26.32 -4.95
CA VAL A 264 6.82 26.44 -3.58
C VAL A 264 7.94 26.61 -2.58
N THR A 265 9.01 25.82 -2.66
CA THR A 265 10.13 25.93 -1.71
C THR A 265 10.90 27.22 -1.82
N GLU A 266 11.05 27.79 -3.03
CA GLU A 266 11.68 29.09 -3.27
C GLU A 266 10.84 30.27 -2.75
N ASN A 267 9.52 30.12 -2.63
CA ASN A 267 8.60 31.16 -2.17
C ASN A 267 8.06 30.94 -0.75
N THR A 268 8.47 29.86 -0.08
CA THR A 268 8.09 29.58 1.32
C THR A 268 9.17 30.14 2.24
N PRO A 269 8.85 31.05 3.19
CA PRO A 269 9.79 31.55 4.19
C PRO A 269 10.54 30.42 4.90
N GLU A 270 11.79 30.68 5.29
CA GLU A 270 12.69 29.65 5.81
C GLU A 270 12.17 28.99 7.08
N GLU A 271 11.51 29.75 7.94
CA GLU A 271 10.93 29.30 9.20
C GLU A 271 9.65 28.46 9.07
N ILE A 272 9.02 28.43 7.88
CA ILE A 272 7.79 27.68 7.65
C ILE A 272 8.16 26.30 7.11
N HIS A 273 7.70 25.25 7.79
CA HIS A 273 7.88 23.89 7.31
C HIS A 273 7.13 23.62 6.00
N CYS A 274 7.81 22.93 5.09
CA CYS A 274 7.23 22.56 3.79
C CYS A 274 7.49 21.08 3.51
N THR A 275 6.52 20.41 2.89
CA THR A 275 6.67 19.03 2.41
C THR A 275 5.83 18.79 1.17
N THR A 276 5.81 17.55 0.65
CA THR A 276 5.00 17.19 -0.51
C THR A 276 4.02 16.07 -0.19
N PHE A 277 2.92 15.99 -0.94
CA PHE A 277 1.98 14.87 -0.83
C PHE A 277 2.69 13.52 -1.01
N SER A 278 3.63 13.42 -1.95
CA SER A 278 4.40 12.20 -2.18
C SER A 278 5.24 11.78 -0.96
N ILE A 279 5.84 12.73 -0.25
CA ILE A 279 6.64 12.46 0.97
C ILE A 279 5.72 12.01 2.11
N LEU A 280 4.58 12.68 2.32
CA LEU A 280 3.59 12.27 3.30
C LEU A 280 3.08 10.85 3.03
N PHE A 281 2.82 10.52 1.77
CA PHE A 281 2.38 9.18 1.38
C PHE A 281 3.48 8.11 1.44
N SER A 282 4.73 8.48 1.22
CA SER A 282 5.84 7.55 1.45
C SER A 282 5.99 7.18 2.93
N ARG A 283 5.64 8.10 3.82
CA ARG A 283 5.55 7.85 5.25
C ARG A 283 4.38 6.92 5.60
N LEU A 284 3.23 7.17 5.02
CA LEU A 284 2.01 6.40 5.30
C LEU A 284 2.08 4.97 4.77
N LYS A 285 2.60 4.77 3.56
CA LYS A 285 2.54 3.47 2.85
C LYS A 285 3.88 2.74 2.74
N GLY A 286 5.00 3.42 2.96
CA GLY A 286 6.33 2.87 2.74
C GLY A 286 7.26 3.07 3.92
N GLU A 287 8.55 2.97 3.63
CA GLU A 287 9.64 3.23 4.55
C GLU A 287 10.40 4.49 4.14
N MET A 288 10.10 5.58 4.82
CA MET A 288 10.65 6.88 4.50
C MET A 288 12.19 6.92 4.57
N GLN A 289 12.77 6.15 5.52
CA GLN A 289 14.24 6.02 5.65
C GLN A 289 14.86 5.37 4.41
N THR A 290 14.30 4.26 3.97
CA THR A 290 14.76 3.54 2.76
C THR A 290 14.68 4.45 1.52
N PHE A 291 13.57 5.18 1.37
CA PHE A 291 13.43 6.12 0.26
C PHE A 291 14.40 7.30 0.33
N ALA A 292 14.72 7.79 1.53
CA ALA A 292 15.71 8.86 1.71
C ALA A 292 17.13 8.40 1.36
N LYS A 293 17.53 7.18 1.79
CA LYS A 293 18.80 6.56 1.40
C LYS A 293 18.87 6.39 -0.13
N GLY A 294 17.80 5.85 -0.74
CA GLY A 294 17.73 5.71 -2.20
C GLY A 294 17.76 7.05 -2.93
N ALA A 295 17.13 8.10 -2.40
CA ALA A 295 17.19 9.43 -2.99
C ALA A 295 18.61 10.03 -2.97
N ALA A 296 19.40 9.75 -1.94
CA ALA A 296 20.79 10.18 -1.86
C ALA A 296 21.66 9.58 -2.98
N MET A 297 21.33 8.38 -3.46
CA MET A 297 22.03 7.72 -4.57
C MET A 297 21.97 8.50 -5.88
N LEU A 298 20.94 9.35 -6.09
CA LEU A 298 20.88 10.23 -7.26
C LEU A 298 22.12 11.12 -7.40
N LYS A 299 22.77 11.49 -6.28
CA LYS A 299 24.00 12.30 -6.28
C LYS A 299 25.26 11.48 -6.60
N LYS A 300 25.16 10.14 -6.57
CA LYS A 300 26.26 9.21 -6.80
C LYS A 300 26.21 8.53 -8.19
N LEU A 301 25.14 8.76 -8.97
CA LEU A 301 24.98 8.19 -10.30
C LEU A 301 26.02 8.75 -11.28
N SER A 302 26.54 7.87 -12.14
CA SER A 302 27.54 8.15 -13.18
C SER A 302 26.99 7.87 -14.59
N SER A 303 27.82 8.08 -15.63
CA SER A 303 27.47 7.80 -17.03
C SER A 303 27.06 6.35 -17.28
N ASP A 304 27.62 5.41 -16.53
CA ASP A 304 27.40 3.97 -16.74
C ASP A 304 26.22 3.44 -15.92
N SER A 305 25.64 4.29 -15.07
CA SER A 305 24.54 3.90 -14.20
C SER A 305 23.27 3.58 -14.97
N LYS A 306 22.50 2.65 -14.40
CA LYS A 306 21.22 2.18 -14.93
C LYS A 306 20.11 2.40 -13.92
N VAL A 307 19.08 3.13 -14.29
CA VAL A 307 17.93 3.48 -13.43
C VAL A 307 16.67 2.76 -13.90
N LEU A 308 15.94 2.15 -12.96
CA LEU A 308 14.61 1.59 -13.22
C LEU A 308 13.53 2.55 -12.73
N ILE A 309 12.67 3.00 -13.62
CA ILE A 309 11.43 3.72 -13.23
C ILE A 309 10.31 2.71 -13.12
N ALA A 310 9.78 2.56 -11.89
CA ALA A 310 8.80 1.53 -11.55
C ALA A 310 7.42 2.15 -11.27
N GLU A 311 6.46 1.85 -12.14
CA GLU A 311 5.08 2.32 -12.05
C GLU A 311 4.17 1.22 -11.51
N ALA A 312 3.23 1.60 -10.64
CA ALA A 312 2.27 0.66 -10.03
C ALA A 312 1.02 0.43 -10.88
N CYS A 313 0.75 1.29 -11.85
CA CYS A 313 -0.41 1.22 -12.74
C CYS A 313 0.02 1.21 -14.20
N THR A 314 -0.86 0.67 -15.03
CA THR A 314 -0.71 0.69 -16.49
C THR A 314 -1.61 1.79 -17.05
N HIS A 315 -1.11 3.02 -17.10
CA HIS A 315 -1.79 4.13 -17.77
C HIS A 315 -1.12 4.43 -19.10
N HIS A 316 -1.84 5.05 -20.02
CA HIS A 316 -1.24 5.51 -21.26
C HIS A 316 -0.42 6.76 -20.99
N PRO A 317 0.90 6.77 -21.30
CA PRO A 317 1.73 7.94 -21.12
C PRO A 317 1.21 9.11 -21.96
N THR A 318 1.20 10.30 -21.38
CA THR A 318 0.95 11.57 -22.06
C THR A 318 2.25 12.36 -22.20
N ASP A 319 2.27 13.42 -23.00
CA ASP A 319 3.43 14.28 -23.17
C ASP A 319 3.89 14.96 -21.87
N GLU A 320 3.06 14.96 -20.84
CA GLU A 320 3.35 15.51 -19.51
C GLU A 320 3.54 14.43 -18.43
N ASP A 321 3.73 13.17 -18.83
CA ASP A 321 3.89 12.05 -17.89
C ASP A 321 5.10 12.24 -16.98
N ILE A 322 4.87 12.06 -15.65
CA ILE A 322 5.91 12.29 -14.64
C ILE A 322 7.00 11.24 -14.75
N GLY A 323 6.63 9.95 -14.85
CA GLY A 323 7.56 8.83 -14.87
C GLY A 323 8.24 8.65 -16.22
N ARG A 324 7.50 8.85 -17.33
CA ARG A 324 7.99 8.56 -18.68
C ARG A 324 8.67 9.74 -19.35
N VAL A 325 8.38 10.97 -18.92
CA VAL A 325 8.88 12.19 -19.56
C VAL A 325 9.62 13.08 -18.57
N LYS A 326 8.98 13.52 -17.49
CA LYS A 326 9.57 14.56 -16.62
C LYS A 326 10.78 14.06 -15.83
N ILE A 327 10.71 12.90 -15.18
CA ILE A 327 11.83 12.34 -14.41
C ILE A 327 13.01 11.99 -15.31
N PRO A 328 12.85 11.27 -16.46
CA PRO A 328 13.94 11.02 -17.38
C PRO A 328 14.65 12.29 -17.86
N ASN A 329 13.87 13.29 -18.25
CA ASN A 329 14.43 14.58 -18.69
C ASN A 329 15.22 15.26 -17.56
N MET A 330 14.72 15.22 -16.31
CA MET A 330 15.46 15.77 -15.17
C MET A 330 16.76 15.00 -14.90
N ILE A 331 16.76 13.67 -15.00
CA ILE A 331 17.96 12.85 -14.81
C ILE A 331 18.99 13.22 -15.88
N HIS A 332 18.60 13.27 -17.15
CA HIS A 332 19.51 13.56 -18.24
C HIS A 332 20.04 15.00 -18.21
N GLN A 333 19.24 15.97 -17.80
CA GLN A 333 19.63 17.38 -17.75
C GLN A 333 20.46 17.75 -16.52
N LYS A 334 20.19 17.10 -15.36
CA LYS A 334 20.71 17.56 -14.06
C LYS A 334 21.72 16.60 -13.44
N ILE A 335 21.75 15.34 -13.86
CA ILE A 335 22.66 14.34 -13.35
C ILE A 335 23.65 13.96 -14.45
N ASN A 336 23.20 13.15 -15.43
CA ASN A 336 24.04 12.77 -16.56
C ASN A 336 23.17 12.29 -17.75
N SER A 337 23.46 12.80 -18.94
CA SER A 337 22.70 12.48 -20.18
C SER A 337 22.90 11.04 -20.69
N GLN A 338 23.91 10.32 -20.19
CA GLN A 338 24.23 8.96 -20.63
C GLN A 338 23.61 7.87 -19.75
N ILE A 339 22.98 8.23 -18.62
CA ILE A 339 22.31 7.29 -17.74
C ILE A 339 21.24 6.52 -18.52
N LYS A 340 21.29 5.18 -18.43
CA LYS A 340 20.29 4.31 -19.03
C LYS A 340 19.06 4.24 -18.15
N ILE A 341 17.88 4.41 -18.74
CA ILE A 341 16.61 4.40 -18.03
C ILE A 341 15.70 3.33 -18.62
N ASP A 342 15.35 2.35 -17.81
CA ASP A 342 14.35 1.33 -18.13
C ASP A 342 13.06 1.57 -17.35
N TYR A 343 11.99 0.93 -17.79
CA TYR A 343 10.66 1.11 -17.22
C TYR A 343 10.02 -0.24 -16.93
N CYS A 344 9.34 -0.35 -15.79
CA CYS A 344 8.39 -1.42 -15.55
C CYS A 344 7.05 -0.85 -15.06
N ALA A 345 5.96 -1.50 -15.46
CA ALA A 345 4.62 -1.10 -15.06
C ALA A 345 3.84 -2.32 -14.56
N GLY A 346 2.95 -2.11 -13.59
CA GLY A 346 2.15 -3.18 -13.02
C GLY A 346 2.67 -3.71 -11.69
N LYS A 347 2.40 -4.99 -11.39
CA LYS A 347 2.64 -5.54 -10.05
C LYS A 347 4.07 -6.05 -9.83
N ASP A 348 4.74 -6.52 -10.86
CA ASP A 348 6.00 -7.24 -10.74
C ASP A 348 7.20 -6.38 -11.15
N PHE A 349 8.34 -6.60 -10.50
CA PHE A 349 9.62 -6.11 -10.97
C PHE A 349 10.22 -7.04 -12.03
N PRO A 350 11.14 -6.55 -12.88
CA PRO A 350 11.88 -7.40 -13.81
C PRO A 350 12.80 -8.39 -13.05
N GLU A 351 13.01 -9.58 -13.62
CA GLU A 351 13.84 -10.63 -12.99
C GLU A 351 15.31 -10.20 -12.80
N ASN A 352 15.81 -9.31 -13.65
CA ASN A 352 17.17 -8.77 -13.61
C ASN A 352 17.33 -7.51 -12.74
N LEU A 353 16.64 -7.45 -11.60
CA LEU A 353 16.63 -6.27 -10.73
C LEU A 353 18.03 -5.84 -10.27
N LYS A 354 18.97 -6.78 -10.13
CA LYS A 354 20.36 -6.54 -9.73
C LYS A 354 21.18 -5.69 -10.73
N ASP A 355 20.68 -5.54 -11.97
CA ASP A 355 21.37 -4.77 -13.00
C ASP A 355 21.17 -3.26 -12.86
N TYR A 356 20.37 -2.82 -11.89
CA TYR A 356 20.05 -1.42 -11.68
C TYR A 356 20.76 -0.84 -10.45
N ASP A 357 21.25 0.39 -10.60
CA ASP A 357 21.90 1.16 -9.54
C ASP A 357 20.88 1.91 -8.67
N LEU A 358 19.67 2.15 -9.19
CA LEU A 358 18.61 2.84 -8.49
C LEU A 358 17.23 2.48 -9.07
N ILE A 359 16.26 2.26 -8.18
CA ILE A 359 14.86 2.18 -8.54
C ILE A 359 14.17 3.49 -8.13
N ILE A 360 13.47 4.13 -9.06
CA ILE A 360 12.61 5.28 -8.77
C ILE A 360 11.15 4.82 -8.90
N HIS A 361 10.50 4.60 -7.76
CA HIS A 361 9.13 4.07 -7.68
C HIS A 361 8.11 5.20 -7.73
N CYS A 362 6.98 5.01 -8.44
CA CYS A 362 5.89 5.98 -8.42
C CYS A 362 5.28 6.11 -7.00
N GLY A 363 4.38 7.10 -6.79
CA GLY A 363 3.75 7.35 -5.50
C GLY A 363 2.88 6.20 -4.95
N GLY A 364 2.64 5.14 -5.74
CA GLY A 364 1.93 3.95 -5.28
C GLY A 364 0.49 4.21 -4.82
N CYS A 365 -0.20 5.21 -5.39
CA CYS A 365 -1.55 5.56 -4.96
C CYS A 365 -2.55 4.41 -5.11
N MET A 366 -2.33 3.51 -6.06
CA MET A 366 -3.15 2.33 -6.32
C MET A 366 -2.73 1.09 -5.51
N LEU A 367 -1.55 1.10 -4.90
CA LEU A 367 -1.04 0.00 -4.08
C LEU A 367 -1.56 0.10 -2.65
N THR A 368 -1.81 -1.04 -2.02
CA THR A 368 -1.93 -1.11 -0.57
C THR A 368 -0.56 -0.86 0.08
N ARG A 369 -0.53 -0.58 1.39
CA ARG A 369 0.71 -0.43 2.13
C ARG A 369 1.57 -1.70 2.03
N ARG A 370 0.94 -2.88 2.16
CA ARG A 370 1.64 -4.16 2.03
C ARG A 370 2.25 -4.37 0.65
N GLU A 371 1.53 -4.09 -0.42
CA GLU A 371 2.06 -4.20 -1.78
C GLU A 371 3.29 -3.28 -1.99
N GLN A 372 3.28 -2.09 -1.39
CA GLN A 372 4.43 -1.18 -1.46
C GLN A 372 5.62 -1.67 -0.64
N LEU A 373 5.40 -2.17 0.59
CA LEU A 373 6.45 -2.75 1.42
C LEU A 373 7.08 -4.00 0.79
N LEU A 374 6.31 -4.82 0.09
CA LEU A 374 6.84 -5.95 -0.67
C LEU A 374 7.82 -5.51 -1.76
N ARG A 375 7.49 -4.43 -2.50
CA ARG A 375 8.40 -3.87 -3.51
C ARG A 375 9.69 -3.32 -2.89
N ILE A 376 9.59 -2.65 -1.76
CA ILE A 376 10.76 -2.18 -1.00
C ILE A 376 11.61 -3.38 -0.56
N SER A 377 11.00 -4.39 0.04
CA SER A 377 11.68 -5.61 0.48
C SER A 377 12.36 -6.35 -0.68
N GLU A 378 11.73 -6.41 -1.85
CA GLU A 378 12.31 -7.03 -3.04
C GLU A 378 13.54 -6.28 -3.53
N ALA A 379 13.49 -4.95 -3.58
CA ALA A 379 14.66 -4.13 -3.89
C ALA A 379 15.79 -4.35 -2.87
N GLN A 380 15.48 -4.39 -1.58
CA GLN A 380 16.44 -4.63 -0.50
C GLN A 380 17.09 -6.03 -0.58
N LYS A 381 16.31 -7.09 -0.88
CA LYS A 381 16.83 -8.46 -1.08
C LYS A 381 17.87 -8.53 -2.19
N HIS A 382 17.73 -7.69 -3.19
CA HIS A 382 18.69 -7.58 -4.31
C HIS A 382 19.77 -6.54 -4.09
N ASN A 383 19.79 -5.86 -2.91
CA ASN A 383 20.69 -4.76 -2.59
C ASN A 383 20.62 -3.60 -3.59
N VAL A 384 19.44 -3.34 -4.18
CA VAL A 384 19.21 -2.22 -5.08
C VAL A 384 18.56 -1.07 -4.33
N PRO A 385 19.17 0.11 -4.27
CA PRO A 385 18.58 1.29 -3.67
C PRO A 385 17.25 1.64 -4.32
N ILE A 386 16.25 2.03 -3.51
CA ILE A 386 14.94 2.42 -4.00
C ILE A 386 14.52 3.76 -3.40
N THR A 387 13.97 4.64 -4.23
CA THR A 387 13.36 5.90 -3.83
C THR A 387 12.01 6.10 -4.51
N ASN A 388 11.30 7.18 -4.20
CA ASN A 388 10.05 7.51 -4.86
C ASN A 388 10.15 8.79 -5.72
N TYR A 389 9.14 9.01 -6.57
CA TYR A 389 9.05 10.17 -7.46
C TYR A 389 9.23 11.50 -6.70
N GLY A 390 8.53 11.65 -5.55
CA GLY A 390 8.57 12.90 -4.80
C GLY A 390 9.94 13.26 -4.27
N MET A 391 10.66 12.29 -3.68
CA MET A 391 12.02 12.50 -3.19
C MET A 391 12.99 12.70 -4.35
N ALA A 392 12.88 11.89 -5.43
CA ALA A 392 13.73 12.01 -6.60
C ALA A 392 13.61 13.40 -7.25
N ILE A 393 12.38 13.88 -7.48
CA ILE A 393 12.12 15.22 -8.02
C ILE A 393 12.69 16.29 -7.09
N SER A 394 12.48 16.15 -5.78
CA SER A 394 12.96 17.14 -4.79
C SER A 394 14.49 17.22 -4.74
N VAL A 395 15.20 16.08 -4.90
CA VAL A 395 16.67 16.08 -5.02
C VAL A 395 17.10 16.81 -6.29
N MET A 396 16.55 16.43 -7.44
CA MET A 396 16.91 17.00 -8.74
C MET A 396 16.54 18.49 -8.85
N GLN A 397 15.60 18.98 -8.06
CA GLN A 397 15.22 20.40 -8.00
C GLN A 397 15.87 21.17 -6.84
N ASN A 398 16.83 20.57 -6.11
CA ASN A 398 17.50 21.15 -4.94
C ASN A 398 16.55 21.58 -3.81
N SER A 399 15.38 20.96 -3.72
CA SER A 399 14.34 21.28 -2.74
C SER A 399 14.28 20.29 -1.57
N ILE A 400 15.08 19.21 -1.61
CA ILE A 400 14.97 18.08 -0.66
C ILE A 400 15.14 18.50 0.79
N THR A 401 16.07 19.40 1.11
CA THR A 401 16.30 19.87 2.47
C THR A 401 15.07 20.58 3.04
N LYS A 402 14.42 21.41 2.23
CA LYS A 402 13.22 22.15 2.65
C LYS A 402 12.03 21.21 2.84
N VAL A 403 11.80 20.25 1.92
CA VAL A 403 10.65 19.35 2.02
C VAL A 403 10.82 18.24 3.06
N LEU A 404 12.05 17.98 3.51
CA LEU A 404 12.31 17.10 4.65
C LEU A 404 12.44 17.86 5.98
N SER A 405 12.30 19.20 6.00
CA SER A 405 12.38 19.99 7.24
C SER A 405 11.38 19.54 8.35
N PRO A 406 10.17 19.04 8.04
CA PRO A 406 9.30 18.46 9.07
C PRO A 406 9.81 17.13 9.65
N PHE A 407 10.82 16.51 9.03
CA PHE A 407 11.33 15.16 9.35
C PHE A 407 12.85 15.19 9.61
N PRO A 408 13.33 15.79 10.70
CA PRO A 408 14.78 16.02 10.92
C PRO A 408 15.60 14.73 10.92
N LYS A 409 15.08 13.62 11.47
CA LYS A 409 15.77 12.32 11.44
C LYS A 409 15.98 11.81 10.01
N ILE A 410 14.99 11.97 9.15
CA ILE A 410 15.05 11.55 7.74
C ILE A 410 15.99 12.45 6.95
N LEU A 411 15.97 13.73 7.23
CA LEU A 411 16.91 14.70 6.62
C LEU A 411 18.37 14.35 6.95
N ASN A 412 18.65 14.00 8.21
CA ASN A 412 19.98 13.56 8.62
C ASN A 412 20.41 12.29 7.87
N ILE A 413 19.53 11.27 7.80
CA ILE A 413 19.81 10.03 7.04
C ILE A 413 20.12 10.33 5.58
N PHE A 414 19.32 11.18 4.92
CA PHE A 414 19.59 11.61 3.55
C PHE A 414 20.95 12.31 3.43
N THR A 415 21.27 13.23 4.34
CA THR A 415 22.50 14.01 4.30
C THR A 415 23.74 13.15 4.54
N ASP A 416 23.69 12.23 5.50
CA ASP A 416 24.79 11.32 5.83
C ASP A 416 25.07 10.37 4.66
N GLU A 417 24.02 9.78 4.09
CA GLU A 417 24.12 8.91 2.93
C GLU A 417 24.67 9.65 1.71
N ALA A 418 24.20 10.88 1.43
CA ALA A 418 24.66 11.69 0.32
C ALA A 418 26.14 12.10 0.45
N ASN A 419 26.64 12.23 1.68
CA ASN A 419 28.04 12.59 2.00
C ASN A 419 28.96 11.36 2.18
N GLY A 420 28.43 10.14 1.99
CA GLY A 420 29.21 8.89 2.14
C GLY A 420 29.57 8.54 3.58
N LYS A 421 28.86 9.09 4.58
CA LYS A 421 28.98 8.70 5.97
C LYS A 421 28.07 7.48 6.18
N SER A 422 28.66 6.30 6.46
CA SER A 422 27.88 5.11 6.84
C SER A 422 27.17 5.39 8.15
N SER A 423 25.84 5.20 8.16
CA SER A 423 25.02 5.24 9.38
C SER A 423 25.00 3.85 10.05
N ASP A 424 26.18 3.30 10.30
CA ASP A 424 26.35 2.13 11.16
C ASP A 424 26.69 2.64 12.58
N GLU A 425 25.62 2.97 13.33
CA GLU A 425 25.56 3.02 14.79
C GLU A 425 24.10 2.91 15.25
#